data_4a1986502e82520c638cd01aca6eae20
#
_entry.id   4a1986502e82520c638cd01aca6eae20
#
_cell.length_a   1.000
_cell.length_b   1.000
_cell.length_c   1.000
_cell.angle_alpha   90.00
_cell.angle_beta   90.00
_cell.angle_gamma   90.00
#
_symmetry.space_group_name_H-M   'P 1'
#
loop_
_entity.id
_entity.type
_entity.pdbx_description
1 polymer ?
#
loop_
_entity_poly.entity_id
_entity_poly.type
_entity_poly.pdbx_seq_one_letter_code
_entity_poly.pdbx_strand_id
1 'polypeptide(L)'
;GIIRRNLILGFEFKMPEVSFTVKWPDGEIEKCYSPSTVILNFLEVGKSYPVQDFVKLSNDGLELASQRVMEKYGFRCTSADSQISRIVTAAKSFKPEETVTCICMK
;
A
#
# COMPACT_ATOMS: atom_id res chain seq x y z
N GLY A 1 -13.09 -16.31 26.19
CA GLY A 1 -12.93 -16.58 25.58
C GLY A 1 -13.05 -16.80 25.23
N ILE A 2 -13.07 -16.55 25.60
CA ILE A 2 -12.96 -16.93 25.03
C ILE A 2 -13.22 -17.06 24.36
N ILE A 3 -13.21 -16.70 24.63
CA ILE A 3 -13.19 -16.91 23.84
C ILE A 3 -13.29 -16.80 23.24
N ARG A 4 -13.24 -16.38 23.41
CA ARG A 4 -13.09 -16.38 22.59
C ARG A 4 -13.27 -16.30 21.78
N ARG A 5 -13.36 -16.01 21.94
CA ARG A 5 -13.34 -16.13 20.98
C ARG A 5 -13.65 -15.86 20.17
N ASN A 6 -13.63 -15.44 20.29
CA ASN A 6 -13.75 -15.41 19.43
C ASN A 6 -13.86 -15.20 18.83
N LEU A 7 -13.84 -14.92 18.91
CA LEU A 7 -13.67 -14.88 18.30
C LEU A 7 -13.60 -14.98 17.68
N ILE A 8 -13.75 -14.70 17.66
CA ILE A 8 -13.42 -14.88 17.13
C ILE A 8 -13.62 -14.87 16.45
N LEU A 9 -13.75 -14.40 16.54
CA LEU A 9 -13.87 -14.44 15.81
C LEU A 9 -13.83 -13.51 14.79
N GLY A 10 -14.25 -12.56 14.67
CA GLY A 10 -14.22 -11.53 13.65
C GLY A 10 -12.85 -11.09 13.24
N PHE A 11 -12.03 -10.89 14.16
CA PHE A 11 -10.64 -10.46 13.87
C PHE A 11 -9.89 -11.47 13.02
N GLU A 12 -10.30 -12.71 13.04
CA GLU A 12 -9.63 -13.76 12.28
C GLU A 12 -9.80 -13.60 10.80
N PHE A 13 -10.81 -12.87 10.38
CA PHE A 13 -11.09 -12.67 8.97
C PHE A 13 -10.55 -11.35 8.45
N LYS A 14 -9.99 -10.57 9.35
CA LYS A 14 -9.40 -9.30 8.97
C LYS A 14 -8.06 -9.55 8.28
N MET A 15 -7.88 -8.95 7.12
CA MET A 15 -6.61 -9.06 6.41
C MET A 15 -5.59 -8.17 7.09
N PRO A 16 -4.32 -8.63 7.18
CA PRO A 16 -3.28 -7.76 7.72
C PRO A 16 -3.09 -6.53 6.84
N GLU A 17 -2.99 -5.39 7.48
CA GLU A 17 -2.74 -4.12 6.81
C GLU A 17 -1.27 -3.77 6.88
N VAL A 18 -0.80 -2.99 5.93
CA VAL A 18 0.56 -2.49 5.93
C VAL A 18 0.53 -1.00 5.68
N SER A 19 1.25 -0.25 6.50
CA SER A 19 1.54 1.15 6.22
C SER A 19 2.94 1.20 5.64
N PHE A 20 3.11 1.89 4.52
CA PHE A 20 4.43 2.08 3.94
C PHE A 20 4.69 3.57 3.81
N THR A 21 5.82 4.00 4.34
CA THR A 21 6.21 5.40 4.37
C THR A 21 7.26 5.64 3.31
N VAL A 22 7.08 6.67 2.51
CA VAL A 22 7.98 6.97 1.42
C VAL A 22 8.46 8.42 1.51
N LYS A 23 9.63 8.65 0.94
CA LYS A 23 10.20 9.98 0.82
C LYS A 23 10.21 10.36 -0.66
N TRP A 24 9.45 11.40 -0.99
CA TRP A 24 9.36 11.90 -2.36
C TRP A 24 10.63 12.68 -2.73
N PRO A 25 10.85 12.94 -4.03
CA PRO A 25 12.09 13.61 -4.46
C PRO A 25 12.33 14.97 -3.84
N ASP A 26 11.29 15.67 -3.41
CA ASP A 26 11.40 16.97 -2.76
C ASP A 26 11.68 16.88 -1.25
N GLY A 27 11.77 15.65 -0.72
CA GLY A 27 12.00 15.43 0.71
C GLY A 27 10.73 15.25 1.52
N GLU A 28 9.57 15.40 0.90
CA GLU A 28 8.29 15.18 1.59
C GLU A 28 8.14 13.73 2.00
N ILE A 29 7.68 13.52 3.22
CA ILE A 29 7.43 12.18 3.76
C ILE A 29 5.94 11.93 3.71
N GLU A 30 5.56 10.81 3.13
CA GLU A 30 4.14 10.44 3.04
C GLU A 30 3.94 9.03 3.56
N LYS A 31 2.95 8.87 4.43
CA LYS A 31 2.56 7.56 4.93
C LYS A 31 1.42 7.02 4.06
N CYS A 32 1.66 5.87 3.46
CA CYS A 32 0.71 5.24 2.55
C CYS A 32 0.13 3.99 3.19
N TYR A 33 -0.96 3.51 2.64
CA TYR A 33 -1.71 2.41 3.20
C TYR A 33 -1.97 1.33 2.16
N SER A 34 -1.84 0.07 2.57
CA SER A 34 -2.25 -1.08 1.77
C SER A 34 -3.11 -2.00 2.62
N PRO A 35 -4.25 -2.47 2.10
CA PRO A 35 -5.12 -3.37 2.87
C PRO A 35 -4.59 -4.80 2.95
N SER A 36 -3.46 -5.09 2.32
CA SER A 36 -2.88 -6.43 2.31
C SER A 36 -1.37 -6.35 2.32
N THR A 37 -0.73 -7.36 2.90
CA THR A 37 0.72 -7.48 2.93
C THR A 37 1.32 -7.76 1.55
N VAL A 38 0.50 -7.97 0.54
CA VAL A 38 0.99 -8.25 -0.81
C VAL A 38 1.86 -7.13 -1.35
N ILE A 39 1.68 -5.89 -0.85
CA ILE A 39 2.52 -4.75 -1.26
C ILE A 39 3.99 -4.99 -0.94
N LEU A 40 4.29 -5.83 0.07
CA LEU A 40 5.66 -6.16 0.44
C LEU A 40 6.41 -6.92 -0.65
N ASN A 41 5.69 -7.52 -1.60
CA ASN A 41 6.29 -8.20 -2.73
C ASN A 41 6.67 -7.23 -3.86
N PHE A 42 6.24 -5.99 -3.77
CA PHE A 42 6.46 -4.99 -4.81
C PHE A 42 7.46 -3.91 -4.41
N LEU A 43 7.51 -3.58 -3.11
CA LEU A 43 8.37 -2.51 -2.60
C LEU A 43 9.21 -3.04 -1.46
N GLU A 44 10.43 -2.50 -1.32
CA GLU A 44 11.37 -2.89 -0.27
C GLU A 44 11.81 -1.67 0.53
N VAL A 45 11.93 -1.84 1.84
CA VAL A 45 12.44 -0.80 2.73
C VAL A 45 13.89 -0.50 2.38
N GLY A 46 14.23 0.78 2.31
CA GLY A 46 15.58 1.22 2.04
C GLY A 46 15.92 1.31 0.57
N LYS A 47 15.00 0.94 -0.31
CA LYS A 47 15.23 0.96 -1.74
C LYS A 47 14.64 2.22 -2.36
N SER A 48 15.36 2.79 -3.33
CA SER A 48 14.91 3.96 -4.09
C SER A 48 14.46 3.52 -5.47
N TYR A 49 13.39 4.12 -5.96
CA TYR A 49 12.82 3.81 -7.26
C TYR A 49 12.61 5.09 -8.06
N PRO A 50 12.83 5.07 -9.38
CA PRO A 50 12.36 6.20 -10.20
C PRO A 50 10.88 6.40 -9.99
N VAL A 51 10.42 7.65 -10.04
CA VAL A 51 9.00 7.96 -9.80
C VAL A 51 8.09 7.10 -10.67
N GLN A 52 8.42 6.96 -11.96
CA GLN A 52 7.59 6.16 -12.86
C GLN A 52 7.51 4.70 -12.42
N ASP A 53 8.63 4.13 -11.95
CA ASP A 53 8.65 2.75 -11.47
C ASP A 53 7.90 2.61 -10.16
N PHE A 54 8.08 3.57 -9.27
CA PHE A 54 7.38 3.58 -7.99
C PHE A 54 5.87 3.61 -8.19
N VAL A 55 5.39 4.46 -9.09
CA VAL A 55 3.96 4.55 -9.40
C VAL A 55 3.45 3.22 -9.92
N LYS A 56 4.19 2.61 -10.85
CA LYS A 56 3.77 1.32 -11.42
C LYS A 56 3.74 0.22 -10.36
N LEU A 57 4.79 0.10 -9.57
CA LEU A 57 4.87 -0.94 -8.54
C LEU A 57 3.80 -0.75 -7.48
N SER A 58 3.59 0.49 -7.03
CA SER A 58 2.56 0.80 -6.04
C SER A 58 1.17 0.50 -6.59
N ASN A 59 0.92 0.90 -7.83
CA ASN A 59 -0.35 0.68 -8.46
C ASN A 59 -0.65 -0.81 -8.58
N ASP A 60 0.32 -1.58 -9.11
CA ASP A 60 0.16 -3.03 -9.27
C ASP A 60 -0.05 -3.71 -7.92
N GLY A 61 0.73 -3.32 -6.91
CA GLY A 61 0.63 -3.90 -5.57
C GLY A 61 -0.70 -3.59 -4.90
N LEU A 62 -1.15 -2.33 -5.02
CA LEU A 62 -2.42 -1.92 -4.41
C LEU A 62 -3.62 -2.51 -5.15
N GLU A 63 -3.53 -2.65 -6.47
CA GLU A 63 -4.58 -3.31 -7.23
C GLU A 63 -4.71 -4.77 -6.82
N LEU A 64 -3.59 -5.46 -6.65
CA LEU A 64 -3.62 -6.85 -6.21
C LEU A 64 -4.15 -6.95 -4.78
N ALA A 65 -3.77 -6.01 -3.92
CA ALA A 65 -4.31 -5.95 -2.56
C ALA A 65 -5.82 -5.77 -2.58
N SER A 66 -6.32 -4.91 -3.46
CA SER A 66 -7.74 -4.68 -3.61
C SER A 66 -8.46 -5.94 -4.09
N GLN A 67 -7.86 -6.66 -5.03
CA GLN A 67 -8.42 -7.94 -5.50
C GLN A 67 -8.52 -8.96 -4.38
N ARG A 68 -7.53 -9.00 -3.51
CA ARG A 68 -7.55 -9.92 -2.38
C ARG A 68 -8.68 -9.61 -1.41
N VAL A 69 -8.95 -8.32 -1.19
CA VAL A 69 -10.09 -7.91 -0.38
C VAL A 69 -11.40 -8.33 -1.05
N MET A 70 -11.49 -8.13 -2.35
CA MET A 70 -12.68 -8.52 -3.11
C MET A 70 -12.94 -10.01 -3.01
N GLU A 71 -11.90 -10.84 -3.14
CA GLU A 71 -12.02 -12.28 -3.05
C GLU A 71 -12.47 -12.74 -1.67
N LYS A 72 -11.97 -12.06 -0.63
CA LYS A 72 -12.25 -12.47 0.73
C LYS A 72 -13.59 -11.95 1.25
N TYR A 73 -13.93 -10.72 0.93
CA TYR A 73 -15.10 -10.07 1.51
C TYR A 73 -16.22 -9.78 0.53
N GLY A 74 -15.98 -9.98 -0.74
CA GLY A 74 -17.00 -9.77 -1.77
C GLY A 74 -17.22 -8.34 -2.21
N PHE A 75 -16.38 -7.42 -1.75
CA PHE A 75 -16.45 -6.01 -2.19
C PHE A 75 -15.05 -5.43 -2.31
N ARG A 76 -14.94 -4.38 -3.13
CA ARG A 76 -13.66 -3.73 -3.41
C ARG A 76 -13.26 -2.80 -2.28
N CYS A 77 -11.96 -2.75 -1.98
CA CYS A 77 -11.44 -1.85 -0.96
C CYS A 77 -11.24 -0.45 -1.55
N THR A 78 -12.11 0.48 -1.18
CA THR A 78 -12.00 1.87 -1.67
C THR A 78 -10.80 2.60 -1.09
N SER A 79 -10.27 2.14 0.06
CA SER A 79 -9.06 2.73 0.64
C SER A 79 -7.86 2.52 -0.25
N ALA A 80 -7.75 1.34 -0.89
CA ALA A 80 -6.67 1.09 -1.83
C ALA A 80 -6.81 1.96 -3.07
N ASP A 81 -8.03 2.12 -3.58
CA ASP A 81 -8.28 2.98 -4.74
C ASP A 81 -7.91 4.42 -4.43
N SER A 82 -8.28 4.91 -3.26
CA SER A 82 -7.96 6.25 -2.79
C SER A 82 -6.45 6.45 -2.70
N GLN A 83 -5.75 5.44 -2.17
CA GLN A 83 -4.30 5.51 -2.02
C GLN A 83 -3.60 5.57 -3.39
N ILE A 84 -4.06 4.76 -4.34
CA ILE A 84 -3.53 4.79 -5.71
C ILE A 84 -3.68 6.20 -6.29
N SER A 85 -4.86 6.77 -6.15
CA SER A 85 -5.15 8.11 -6.67
C SER A 85 -4.22 9.16 -6.07
N ARG A 86 -3.95 9.08 -4.76
CA ARG A 86 -3.07 10.02 -4.09
C ARG A 86 -1.63 9.89 -4.56
N ILE A 87 -1.16 8.66 -4.78
CA ILE A 87 0.20 8.43 -5.27
C ILE A 87 0.34 8.97 -6.68
N VAL A 88 -0.61 8.69 -7.56
CA VAL A 88 -0.59 9.17 -8.94
C VAL A 88 -0.60 10.70 -8.97
N THR A 89 -1.43 11.32 -8.15
CA THR A 89 -1.52 12.78 -8.08
C THR A 89 -0.22 13.39 -7.59
N ALA A 90 0.36 12.84 -6.53
CA ALA A 90 1.62 13.36 -6.00
C ALA A 90 2.75 13.22 -7.01
N ALA A 91 2.76 12.10 -7.75
CA ALA A 91 3.81 11.83 -8.73
C ALA A 91 3.81 12.84 -9.88
N LYS A 92 2.69 13.47 -10.15
CA LYS A 92 2.60 14.46 -11.26
C LYS A 92 3.47 15.68 -11.01
N SER A 93 3.86 15.93 -9.78
CA SER A 93 4.72 17.06 -9.42
C SER A 93 6.19 16.81 -9.71
N PHE A 94 6.55 15.60 -10.13
CA PHE A 94 7.95 15.20 -10.29
C PHE A 94 8.21 14.65 -11.67
N LYS A 95 9.49 14.63 -12.06
CA LYS A 95 9.90 14.01 -13.32
C LYS A 95 9.96 12.50 -13.13
N PRO A 96 9.67 11.72 -14.20
CA PRO A 96 9.65 10.25 -14.08
C PRO A 96 10.97 9.64 -13.58
N GLU A 97 12.09 10.28 -13.86
CA GLU A 97 13.41 9.79 -13.49
C GLU A 97 13.85 10.19 -12.08
N GLU A 98 13.13 11.12 -11.42
CA GLU A 98 13.43 11.44 -10.04
C GLU A 98 13.09 10.25 -9.16
N THR A 99 13.67 10.19 -7.94
CA THR A 99 13.58 8.98 -7.12
C THR A 99 12.71 9.15 -5.89
N VAL A 100 12.01 8.07 -5.55
CA VAL A 100 11.24 7.93 -4.32
C VAL A 100 11.88 6.81 -3.51
N THR A 101 12.06 7.04 -2.23
CA THR A 101 12.68 6.03 -1.34
C THR A 101 11.64 5.49 -0.38
N CYS A 102 11.55 4.17 -0.28
CA CYS A 102 10.68 3.51 0.69
C CYS A 102 11.47 3.44 2.01
N ILE A 103 11.01 4.16 3.03
CA ILE A 103 11.79 4.28 4.27
C ILE A 103 11.26 3.41 5.41
N CYS A 104 10.00 2.97 5.35
CA CYS A 104 9.43 2.16 6.41
C CYS A 104 8.23 1.38 5.88
N MET A 105 8.09 0.12 6.34
CA MET A 105 6.91 -0.70 6.04
C MET A 105 6.56 -1.47 7.29
N LYS A 106 5.30 -1.37 7.72
CA LYS A 106 4.84 -2.07 8.94
C LYS A 106 3.54 -2.77 8.70
#